data_25d02e09d6db024625acf27344a8441b
#
_entry.id   25d02e09d6db024625acf27344a8441b
#
_cell.length_a   1.000
_cell.length_b   1.000
_cell.length_c   1.000
_cell.angle_alpha   90.00
_cell.angle_beta   90.00
_cell.angle_gamma   90.00
#
_symmetry.space_group_name_H-M   'P 1'
#
loop_
_entity.id
_entity.type
_entity.pdbx_description
1 polymer ?
#
loop_
_entity_poly.entity_id
_entity_poly.type
_entity_poly.pdbx_seq_one_letter_code
_entity_poly.pdbx_strand_id
1 'polypeptide(L)'
;MLQSSLRCIKLAAMDNPTLRDYATSAIKFWEPLRIAYNLVLAVIVICYFAIAYPASKAALSLDFCLGLFILAVISNVAYCAAYIVDIFAQASAFRDLWSRYRWLLFAIGTTCAAIITRFVAMGMFTKIVR
;
A
#
# COMPACT_ATOMS: atom_id res chain seq x y z
N MET A 1 -13.77 -35.43 -34.88
CA MET A 1 -14.26 -35.47 -33.48
C MET A 1 -13.14 -35.25 -32.47
N LEU A 2 -12.04 -35.97 -32.50
CA LEU A 2 -10.95 -35.85 -31.53
C LEU A 2 -10.30 -34.44 -31.50
N GLN A 3 -10.10 -33.84 -32.67
CA GLN A 3 -9.48 -32.49 -32.79
C GLN A 3 -10.38 -31.36 -32.28
N SER A 4 -11.69 -31.48 -32.39
CA SER A 4 -12.64 -30.51 -31.82
C SER A 4 -12.70 -30.60 -30.29
N SER A 5 -12.66 -31.80 -29.71
CA SER A 5 -12.56 -32.01 -28.28
C SER A 5 -11.26 -31.49 -27.70
N LEU A 6 -10.12 -31.73 -28.33
CA LEU A 6 -8.81 -31.20 -27.93
C LEU A 6 -8.75 -29.66 -28.00
N ARG A 7 -9.43 -29.08 -29.00
CA ARG A 7 -9.54 -27.61 -29.11
C ARG A 7 -10.40 -26.99 -28.02
N CYS A 8 -11.54 -27.65 -27.69
CA CYS A 8 -12.38 -27.23 -26.55
C CYS A 8 -11.66 -27.34 -25.21
N ILE A 9 -10.89 -28.42 -24.99
CA ILE A 9 -10.09 -28.59 -23.76
C ILE A 9 -8.98 -27.54 -23.69
N LYS A 10 -8.33 -27.24 -24.82
CA LYS A 10 -7.29 -26.18 -24.88
C LYS A 10 -7.87 -24.79 -24.65
N LEU A 11 -9.05 -24.49 -25.20
CA LEU A 11 -9.76 -23.24 -24.97
C LEU A 11 -10.22 -23.11 -23.51
N ALA A 12 -10.78 -24.18 -22.92
CA ALA A 12 -11.16 -24.19 -21.51
C ALA A 12 -9.97 -24.09 -20.54
N ALA A 13 -8.81 -24.63 -20.93
CA ALA A 13 -7.56 -24.48 -20.17
C ALA A 13 -6.95 -23.07 -20.28
N MET A 14 -7.25 -22.34 -21.37
CA MET A 14 -6.83 -20.94 -21.55
C MET A 14 -7.73 -19.94 -20.81
N ASP A 15 -8.94 -20.36 -20.41
CA ASP A 15 -9.91 -19.50 -19.75
C ASP A 15 -9.80 -19.51 -18.20
N ASN A 16 -8.95 -20.38 -17.63
CA ASN A 16 -8.68 -20.38 -16.20
C ASN A 16 -7.56 -19.37 -15.87
N PRO A 17 -7.88 -18.28 -15.17
CA PRO A 17 -6.88 -17.29 -14.80
C PRO A 17 -5.79 -17.93 -13.93
N THR A 18 -4.54 -17.72 -14.30
CA THR A 18 -3.37 -18.20 -13.58
C THR A 18 -3.00 -17.27 -12.45
N LEU A 19 -2.19 -17.73 -11.48
CA LEU A 19 -1.62 -16.87 -10.44
C LEU A 19 -0.90 -15.63 -11.01
N ARG A 20 -0.31 -15.78 -12.20
CA ARG A 20 0.33 -14.68 -12.92
C ARG A 20 -0.67 -13.59 -13.33
N ASP A 21 -1.88 -13.98 -13.74
CA ASP A 21 -2.93 -13.03 -14.13
C ASP A 21 -3.45 -12.27 -12.91
N TYR A 22 -3.61 -12.95 -11.78
CA TYR A 22 -3.96 -12.32 -10.52
C TYR A 22 -2.89 -11.34 -10.03
N ALA A 23 -1.62 -11.74 -10.09
CA ALA A 23 -0.50 -10.87 -9.74
C ALA A 23 -0.43 -9.64 -10.65
N THR A 24 -0.60 -9.82 -11.96
CA THR A 24 -0.61 -8.71 -12.93
C THR A 24 -1.76 -7.74 -12.67
N SER A 25 -2.95 -8.27 -12.36
CA SER A 25 -4.12 -7.46 -11.99
C SER A 25 -3.89 -6.68 -10.70
N ALA A 26 -3.29 -7.32 -9.70
CA ALA A 26 -2.94 -6.67 -8.43
C ALA A 26 -1.94 -5.53 -8.66
N ILE A 27 -0.85 -5.78 -9.37
CA ILE A 27 0.18 -4.77 -9.66
C ILE A 27 -0.43 -3.56 -10.37
N LYS A 28 -1.20 -3.78 -11.44
CA LYS A 28 -1.84 -2.68 -12.19
C LYS A 28 -2.76 -1.80 -11.34
N PHE A 29 -3.40 -2.38 -10.31
CA PHE A 29 -4.27 -1.63 -9.41
C PHE A 29 -3.47 -0.90 -8.32
N TRP A 30 -2.54 -1.58 -7.67
CA TRP A 30 -1.86 -1.07 -6.48
C TRP A 30 -0.69 -0.13 -6.79
N GLU A 31 -0.02 -0.28 -7.93
CA GLU A 31 1.17 0.52 -8.28
C GLU A 31 0.87 2.03 -8.36
N PRO A 32 -0.18 2.50 -9.08
CA PRO A 32 -0.51 3.92 -9.09
C PRO A 32 -0.98 4.44 -7.71
N LEU A 33 -1.67 3.60 -6.93
CA LEU A 33 -2.14 3.97 -5.61
C LEU A 33 -1.01 4.07 -4.57
N ARG A 34 0.11 3.40 -4.80
CA ARG A 34 1.31 3.49 -3.98
C ARG A 34 1.87 4.90 -3.94
N ILE A 35 1.83 5.61 -5.07
CA ILE A 35 2.27 7.01 -5.14
C ILE A 35 1.36 7.88 -4.28
N ALA A 36 0.03 7.74 -4.42
CA ALA A 36 -0.95 8.47 -3.62
C ALA A 36 -0.80 8.17 -2.11
N TYR A 37 -0.61 6.91 -1.74
CA TYR A 37 -0.35 6.48 -0.37
C TYR A 37 0.89 7.18 0.23
N ASN A 38 2.04 7.11 -0.44
CA ASN A 38 3.26 7.73 0.02
C ASN A 38 3.14 9.26 0.08
N LEU A 39 2.41 9.87 -0.85
CA LEU A 39 2.15 11.30 -0.85
C LEU A 39 1.36 11.74 0.39
N VAL A 40 0.32 10.99 0.76
CA VAL A 40 -0.47 11.25 1.99
C VAL A 40 0.42 11.22 3.23
N LEU A 41 1.27 10.20 3.37
CA LEU A 41 2.19 10.08 4.50
C LEU A 41 3.22 11.21 4.53
N ALA A 42 3.79 11.56 3.37
CA ALA A 42 4.74 12.67 3.26
C ALA A 42 4.11 14.02 3.65
N VAL A 43 2.89 14.29 3.19
CA VAL A 43 2.15 15.52 3.55
C VAL A 43 1.95 15.62 5.06
N ILE A 44 1.60 14.53 5.74
CA ILE A 44 1.44 14.52 7.20
C ILE A 44 2.75 14.93 7.88
N VAL A 45 3.88 14.33 7.50
CA VAL A 45 5.19 14.64 8.09
C VAL A 45 5.58 16.09 7.83
N ILE A 46 5.38 16.58 6.59
CA ILE A 46 5.69 17.97 6.20
C ILE A 46 4.82 18.96 6.97
N CYS A 47 3.53 18.68 7.18
CA CYS A 47 2.64 19.53 7.97
C CYS A 47 3.13 19.66 9.42
N TYR A 48 3.50 18.55 10.08
CA TYR A 48 4.04 18.60 11.43
C TYR A 48 5.38 19.33 11.49
N PHE A 49 6.25 19.15 10.49
CA PHE A 49 7.49 19.91 10.39
C PHE A 49 7.25 21.41 10.27
N ALA A 50 6.28 21.83 9.45
CA ALA A 50 5.92 23.23 9.25
C ALA A 50 5.30 23.86 10.52
N ILE A 51 4.43 23.12 11.21
CA ILE A 51 3.80 23.58 12.46
C ILE A 51 4.84 23.78 13.56
N ALA A 52 5.85 22.91 13.63
CA ALA A 52 6.92 22.99 14.63
C ALA A 52 8.06 23.96 14.23
N TYR A 53 7.94 24.66 13.10
CA TYR A 53 8.96 25.62 12.66
C TYR A 53 9.00 26.87 13.57
N PRO A 54 10.17 27.43 13.96
CA PRO A 54 11.54 27.10 13.52
C PRO A 54 12.22 25.99 14.35
N ALA A 55 11.64 25.51 15.45
CA ALA A 55 12.23 24.49 16.32
C ALA A 55 12.54 23.18 15.55
N SER A 56 11.74 22.86 14.55
CA SER A 56 11.95 21.68 13.69
C SER A 56 13.30 21.70 12.92
N LYS A 57 13.90 22.88 12.69
CA LYS A 57 15.23 22.97 12.09
C LYS A 57 16.32 22.36 12.98
N ALA A 58 16.23 22.57 14.30
CA ALA A 58 17.15 22.00 15.27
C ALA A 58 17.02 20.48 15.40
N ALA A 59 15.88 19.95 15.00
CA ALA A 59 15.59 18.53 14.97
C ALA A 59 16.23 17.77 13.81
N LEU A 60 16.68 18.44 12.78
CA LEU A 60 17.32 17.83 11.60
C LEU A 60 18.69 17.23 12.01
N SER A 61 18.62 16.17 12.80
CA SER A 61 19.73 15.31 13.17
C SER A 61 19.74 14.04 12.29
N LEU A 62 20.87 13.36 12.28
CA LEU A 62 20.99 12.06 11.61
C LEU A 62 19.95 11.06 12.15
N ASP A 63 19.73 11.03 13.48
CA ASP A 63 18.75 10.15 14.15
C ASP A 63 17.32 10.45 13.68
N PHE A 64 16.98 11.71 13.48
CA PHE A 64 15.69 12.12 12.96
C PHE A 64 15.47 11.62 11.52
N CYS A 65 16.47 11.84 10.66
CA CYS A 65 16.42 11.36 9.28
C CYS A 65 16.33 9.83 9.21
N LEU A 66 17.07 9.13 10.07
CA LEU A 66 17.03 7.68 10.17
C LEU A 66 15.66 7.19 10.64
N GLY A 67 15.06 7.87 11.62
CA GLY A 67 13.71 7.58 12.11
C GLY A 67 12.65 7.72 11.01
N LEU A 68 12.72 8.79 10.21
CA LEU A 68 11.82 8.98 9.05
C LEU A 68 12.05 7.91 7.97
N PHE A 69 13.30 7.55 7.73
CA PHE A 69 13.64 6.48 6.78
C PHE A 69 13.04 5.15 7.21
N ILE A 70 13.22 4.78 8.48
CA ILE A 70 12.63 3.54 9.05
C ILE A 70 11.11 3.57 8.93
N LEU A 71 10.47 4.70 9.26
CA LEU A 71 9.02 4.87 9.12
C LEU A 71 8.58 4.65 7.66
N ALA A 72 9.29 5.23 6.70
CA ALA A 72 9.01 5.07 5.29
C ALA A 72 9.15 3.61 4.83
N VAL A 73 10.20 2.91 5.27
CA VAL A 73 10.43 1.49 4.95
C VAL A 73 9.31 0.63 5.52
N ILE A 74 8.98 0.78 6.81
CA ILE A 74 7.92 -0.01 7.47
C ILE A 74 6.57 0.25 6.79
N SER A 75 6.25 1.50 6.47
CA SER A 75 5.01 1.86 5.79
C SER A 75 4.91 1.22 4.40
N ASN A 76 6.00 1.18 3.65
CA ASN A 76 6.02 0.52 2.34
C ASN A 76 5.95 -1.00 2.44
N VAL A 77 6.57 -1.61 3.45
CA VAL A 77 6.44 -3.06 3.72
C VAL A 77 4.99 -3.39 4.08
N ALA A 78 4.34 -2.60 4.93
CA ALA A 78 2.93 -2.76 5.27
C ALA A 78 2.03 -2.62 4.03
N TYR A 79 2.33 -1.67 3.15
CA TYR A 79 1.64 -1.53 1.87
C TYR A 79 1.79 -2.78 0.98
N CYS A 80 2.97 -3.40 0.95
CA CYS A 80 3.19 -4.63 0.19
C CYS A 80 2.30 -5.80 0.66
N ALA A 81 1.88 -5.83 1.92
CA ALA A 81 0.93 -6.82 2.41
C ALA A 81 -0.40 -6.78 1.66
N ALA A 82 -0.83 -5.60 1.17
CA ALA A 82 -2.06 -5.46 0.39
C ALA A 82 -2.02 -6.25 -0.92
N TYR A 83 -0.86 -6.36 -1.58
CA TYR A 83 -0.70 -7.20 -2.79
C TYR A 83 -0.97 -8.67 -2.50
N ILE A 84 -0.43 -9.16 -1.38
CA ILE A 84 -0.58 -10.56 -0.98
C ILE A 84 -2.05 -10.85 -0.68
N VAL A 85 -2.70 -10.02 0.11
CA VAL A 85 -4.13 -10.14 0.43
C VAL A 85 -4.97 -10.11 -0.83
N ASP A 86 -4.67 -9.20 -1.76
CA ASP A 86 -5.41 -9.07 -3.02
C ASP A 86 -5.27 -10.30 -3.92
N ILE A 87 -4.07 -10.86 -4.05
CA ILE A 87 -3.85 -12.07 -4.84
C ILE A 87 -4.63 -13.25 -4.26
N PHE A 88 -4.59 -13.45 -2.93
CA PHE A 88 -5.33 -14.53 -2.28
C PHE A 88 -6.85 -14.34 -2.39
N ALA A 89 -7.33 -13.11 -2.24
CA ALA A 89 -8.75 -12.82 -2.38
C ALA A 89 -9.26 -13.03 -3.82
N GLN A 90 -8.45 -12.68 -4.82
CA GLN A 90 -8.77 -12.94 -6.23
C GLN A 90 -8.77 -14.44 -6.58
N ALA A 91 -7.95 -15.25 -5.90
CA ALA A 91 -7.91 -16.69 -6.07
C ALA A 91 -9.09 -17.40 -5.37
N SER A 92 -9.84 -16.69 -4.53
CA SER A 92 -11.02 -17.23 -3.82
C SER A 92 -12.29 -17.14 -4.67
N ALA A 93 -13.34 -17.87 -4.23
CA ALA A 93 -14.66 -17.83 -4.86
C ALA A 93 -15.37 -16.45 -4.80
N PHE A 94 -14.84 -15.52 -3.99
CA PHE A 94 -15.39 -14.17 -3.80
C PHE A 94 -14.79 -13.11 -4.73
N ARG A 95 -14.15 -13.50 -5.81
CA ARG A 95 -13.42 -12.65 -6.75
C ARG A 95 -14.21 -11.42 -7.22
N ASP A 96 -15.48 -11.61 -7.63
CA ASP A 96 -16.29 -10.53 -8.20
C ASP A 96 -16.67 -9.50 -7.13
N LEU A 97 -16.99 -9.97 -5.93
CA LEU A 97 -17.25 -9.13 -4.78
C LEU A 97 -15.99 -8.36 -4.36
N TRP A 98 -14.85 -9.05 -4.33
CA TRP A 98 -13.56 -8.49 -3.95
C TRP A 98 -13.11 -7.35 -4.86
N SER A 99 -13.29 -7.49 -6.18
CA SER A 99 -12.90 -6.45 -7.14
C SER A 99 -13.58 -5.10 -6.87
N ARG A 100 -14.80 -5.13 -6.33
CA ARG A 100 -15.56 -3.94 -5.92
C ARG A 100 -15.06 -3.34 -4.61
N TYR A 101 -14.54 -4.16 -3.68
CA TYR A 101 -14.11 -3.74 -2.35
C TYR A 101 -12.61 -3.43 -2.23
N ARG A 102 -11.83 -3.55 -3.31
CA ARG A 102 -10.39 -3.21 -3.33
C ARG A 102 -10.12 -1.78 -2.85
N TRP A 103 -10.97 -0.83 -3.26
CA TRP A 103 -10.88 0.57 -2.84
C TRP A 103 -11.09 0.75 -1.33
N LEU A 104 -11.96 -0.05 -0.74
CA LEU A 104 -12.19 -0.03 0.70
C LEU A 104 -10.95 -0.49 1.46
N LEU A 105 -10.28 -1.55 0.98
CA LEU A 105 -9.01 -2.00 1.55
C LEU A 105 -7.94 -0.91 1.49
N PHE A 106 -7.83 -0.23 0.35
CA PHE A 106 -6.92 0.90 0.18
C PHE A 106 -7.25 2.05 1.15
N ALA A 107 -8.52 2.43 1.26
CA ALA A 107 -8.95 3.51 2.15
C ALA A 107 -8.67 3.19 3.62
N ILE A 108 -9.02 1.98 4.08
CA ILE A 108 -8.76 1.54 5.46
C ILE A 108 -7.25 1.49 5.73
N GLY A 109 -6.48 0.86 4.84
CA GLY A 109 -5.03 0.73 4.99
C GLY A 109 -4.33 2.09 5.04
N THR A 110 -4.70 3.01 4.15
CA THR A 110 -4.16 4.37 4.10
C THR A 110 -4.54 5.17 5.34
N THR A 111 -5.79 5.05 5.82
CA THR A 111 -6.25 5.72 7.04
C THR A 111 -5.49 5.22 8.27
N CYS A 112 -5.33 3.92 8.42
CA CYS A 112 -4.53 3.34 9.51
C CYS A 112 -3.08 3.82 9.48
N ALA A 113 -2.45 3.79 8.29
CA ALA A 113 -1.08 4.26 8.12
C ALA A 113 -0.95 5.76 8.41
N ALA A 114 -1.92 6.57 8.00
CA ALA A 114 -1.96 8.01 8.28
C ALA A 114 -2.06 8.30 9.78
N ILE A 115 -2.90 7.54 10.50
CA ILE A 115 -3.02 7.66 11.97
C ILE A 115 -1.70 7.32 12.65
N ILE A 116 -1.05 6.21 12.28
CA ILE A 116 0.24 5.79 12.83
C ILE A 116 1.31 6.85 12.54
N THR A 117 1.40 7.31 11.29
CA THR A 117 2.35 8.35 10.87
C THR A 117 2.14 9.65 11.65
N ARG A 118 0.89 10.04 11.89
CA ARG A 118 0.54 11.19 12.72
C ARG A 118 1.08 11.04 14.14
N PHE A 119 0.85 9.89 14.79
CA PHE A 119 1.34 9.66 16.15
C PHE A 119 2.86 9.66 16.23
N VAL A 120 3.54 9.05 15.28
CA VAL A 120 5.01 9.04 15.19
C VAL A 120 5.52 10.47 14.98
N ALA A 121 4.97 11.22 14.03
CA ALA A 121 5.36 12.61 13.78
C ALA A 121 5.14 13.48 15.02
N MET A 122 3.98 13.37 15.67
CA MET A 122 3.68 14.07 16.91
C MET A 122 4.71 13.76 18.01
N GLY A 123 5.07 12.47 18.17
CA GLY A 123 6.07 12.05 19.16
C GLY A 123 7.49 12.55 18.84
N MET A 124 7.84 12.66 17.57
CA MET A 124 9.14 13.18 17.13
C MET A 124 9.24 14.70 17.36
N PHE A 125 8.20 15.46 17.00
CA PHE A 125 8.24 16.92 17.05
C PHE A 125 7.91 17.49 18.44
N THR A 126 7.09 16.85 19.28
CA THR A 126 6.81 17.33 20.64
C THR A 126 8.01 17.23 21.59
N LYS A 127 8.93 16.30 21.35
CA LYS A 127 10.20 16.22 22.12
C LYS A 127 11.13 17.40 21.88
N ILE A 128 10.93 18.16 20.81
CA ILE A 128 11.78 19.27 20.41
C ILE A 128 11.28 20.60 20.96
N VAL A 129 9.98 20.69 21.20
CA VAL A 129 9.33 21.91 21.71
C VAL A 129 9.39 22.00 23.26
N ARG A 130 9.79 20.92 23.94
CA ARG A 130 10.08 20.88 25.38
C ARG A 130 11.55 21.10 25.69
#